data_9ca238f9ae3132e3c6947f0306940928
#
_entry.id   9ca238f9ae3132e3c6947f0306940928
#
_cell.length_a   1.000
_cell.length_b   1.000
_cell.length_c   1.000
_cell.angle_alpha   90.00
_cell.angle_beta   90.00
_cell.angle_gamma   90.00
#
_symmetry.space_group_name_H-M   'P 1'
#
loop_
_entity.id
_entity.type
_entity.pdbx_description
1 polymer ?
#
loop_
_entity_poly.entity_id
_entity_poly.type
_entity_poly.pdbx_seq_one_letter_code
_entity_poly.pdbx_strand_id
1 'polypeptide(L)'
;MVQEYGWSVFRLSATAQLSLGQQSNCSVLTNSRLQSVESLEQGWSLTYTDAENQSCHLTTDYLINASGFETGIVDDFVGSKQQRLVEFKAAYVTEWPYSQECKEEWPEVIFHGPRGTPQGMAQLTPYADGVFQLHGMTEGITLFEGGLVSSSTDSSQPQLPSKLLKKIVSGWSEEQLELRTRAAITHMSQFIPSFSSALVGGKPLFGAQQIPGTDPSLRASDVSFCGDRYARLEVVKASSTLEAAQKVAEHWFDVAESVSIEDIHSVTMSLNLSDIENRAIDLTQERGYPEALAKVSGQDHA
;
A
#
# COMPACT_ATOMS: atom_id res chain seq x y z
N MET A 1 4.02 -25.46 1.53
CA MET A 1 4.81 -24.40 0.86
C MET A 1 3.84 -23.69 -0.05
N VAL A 2 3.64 -22.39 0.13
CA VAL A 2 2.77 -21.57 -0.72
C VAL A 2 3.71 -20.83 -1.66
N GLN A 3 3.46 -20.90 -2.96
CA GLN A 3 4.21 -20.15 -3.94
C GLN A 3 3.46 -18.83 -4.19
N GLU A 4 3.95 -17.74 -3.62
CA GLU A 4 3.45 -16.39 -3.87
C GLU A 4 4.57 -15.58 -4.52
N TYR A 5 4.18 -14.72 -5.47
CA TYR A 5 5.11 -13.78 -6.10
C TYR A 5 5.16 -12.50 -5.26
N GLY A 6 6.36 -11.99 -5.02
CA GLY A 6 6.57 -10.69 -4.44
C GLY A 6 6.12 -9.57 -5.40
N TRP A 7 5.56 -8.49 -4.85
CA TRP A 7 5.10 -7.35 -5.62
C TRP A 7 5.95 -6.11 -5.32
N SER A 8 6.51 -5.50 -6.36
CA SER A 8 7.08 -4.17 -6.22
C SER A 8 5.95 -3.13 -6.24
N VAL A 9 5.82 -2.36 -5.16
CA VAL A 9 4.84 -1.27 -5.07
C VAL A 9 5.11 -0.19 -6.14
N PHE A 10 6.38 0.03 -6.50
CA PHE A 10 6.76 1.00 -7.53
C PHE A 10 6.37 0.53 -8.92
N ARG A 11 6.61 -0.75 -9.26
CA ARG A 11 6.17 -1.31 -10.55
C ARG A 11 4.65 -1.35 -10.64
N LEU A 12 3.95 -1.72 -9.57
CA LEU A 12 2.48 -1.69 -9.54
C LEU A 12 1.94 -0.27 -9.78
N SER A 13 2.53 0.73 -9.12
CA SER A 13 2.15 2.13 -9.30
C SER A 13 2.47 2.65 -10.71
N ALA A 14 3.64 2.30 -11.26
CA ALA A 14 4.03 2.65 -12.63
C ALA A 14 3.06 2.03 -13.66
N THR A 15 2.77 0.74 -13.51
CA THR A 15 1.81 0.03 -14.38
C THR A 15 0.44 0.71 -14.35
N ALA A 16 -0.08 1.03 -13.16
CA ALA A 16 -1.36 1.71 -13.02
C ALA A 16 -1.35 3.10 -13.67
N GLN A 17 -0.30 3.91 -13.45
CA GLN A 17 -0.19 5.24 -14.07
C GLN A 17 -0.13 5.16 -15.60
N LEU A 18 0.68 4.27 -16.16
CA LEU A 18 0.83 4.10 -17.59
C LEU A 18 -0.47 3.56 -18.23
N SER A 19 -1.11 2.58 -17.58
CA SER A 19 -2.38 2.03 -18.06
C SER A 19 -3.50 3.08 -18.10
N LEU A 20 -3.66 3.84 -17.01
CA LEU A 20 -4.68 4.89 -16.91
C LEU A 20 -4.39 6.05 -17.90
N GLY A 21 -3.12 6.38 -18.12
CA GLY A 21 -2.70 7.40 -19.08
C GLY A 21 -3.04 7.07 -20.53
N GLN A 22 -3.27 5.79 -20.87
CA GLN A 22 -3.70 5.36 -22.20
C GLN A 22 -5.23 5.38 -22.38
N GLN A 23 -6.00 5.59 -21.29
CA GLN A 23 -7.45 5.60 -21.34
C GLN A 23 -7.98 7.02 -21.56
N SER A 24 -8.60 7.27 -22.72
CA SER A 24 -9.16 8.59 -23.06
C SER A 24 -10.35 9.00 -22.18
N ASN A 25 -10.99 8.05 -21.52
CA ASN A 25 -12.13 8.26 -20.61
C ASN A 25 -11.74 8.32 -19.12
N CYS A 26 -10.44 8.30 -18.81
CA CYS A 26 -9.92 8.41 -17.46
C CYS A 26 -9.18 9.74 -17.25
N SER A 27 -9.37 10.33 -16.08
CA SER A 27 -8.59 11.48 -15.60
C SER A 27 -8.01 11.16 -14.22
N VAL A 28 -6.71 11.37 -14.04
CA VAL A 28 -6.01 11.18 -12.76
C VAL A 28 -5.58 12.53 -12.22
N LEU A 29 -6.15 12.94 -11.09
CA LEU A 29 -5.84 14.20 -10.42
C LEU A 29 -4.89 13.93 -9.25
N THR A 30 -3.60 14.07 -9.49
CA THR A 30 -2.57 13.93 -8.45
C THR A 30 -2.42 15.21 -7.64
N ASN A 31 -1.88 15.09 -6.40
CA ASN A 31 -1.72 16.21 -5.46
C ASN A 31 -3.02 16.97 -5.18
N SER A 32 -4.16 16.27 -5.30
CA SER A 32 -5.48 16.82 -5.05
C SER A 32 -6.04 16.30 -3.74
N ARG A 33 -6.71 17.17 -2.97
CA ARG A 33 -7.24 16.81 -1.66
C ARG A 33 -8.73 17.06 -1.58
N LEU A 34 -9.50 16.02 -1.32
CA LEU A 34 -10.94 16.13 -1.07
C LEU A 34 -11.20 16.95 0.20
N GLN A 35 -12.11 17.92 0.11
CA GLN A 35 -12.49 18.84 1.19
C GLN A 35 -13.88 18.53 1.73
N SER A 36 -14.83 18.23 0.85
CA SER A 36 -16.19 17.87 1.22
C SER A 36 -16.86 17.01 0.15
N VAL A 37 -17.89 16.29 0.57
CA VAL A 37 -18.80 15.56 -0.29
C VAL A 37 -20.23 15.87 0.15
N GLU A 38 -21.08 16.24 -0.80
CA GLU A 38 -22.49 16.52 -0.57
C GLU A 38 -23.34 15.58 -1.43
N SER A 39 -24.39 15.02 -0.84
CA SER A 39 -25.34 14.19 -1.57
C SER A 39 -26.24 15.06 -2.44
N LEU A 40 -26.41 14.68 -3.68
CA LEU A 40 -27.39 15.24 -4.62
C LEU A 40 -28.58 14.30 -4.77
N GLU A 41 -29.64 14.74 -5.43
CA GLU A 41 -30.79 13.88 -5.77
C GLU A 41 -30.34 12.67 -6.59
N GLN A 42 -29.38 12.87 -7.50
CA GLN A 42 -28.76 11.81 -8.29
C GLN A 42 -27.24 11.98 -8.28
N GLY A 43 -26.55 11.33 -7.34
CA GLY A 43 -25.10 11.32 -7.25
C GLY A 43 -24.53 12.22 -6.16
N TRP A 44 -23.35 12.80 -6.42
CA TRP A 44 -22.51 13.45 -5.44
C TRP A 44 -21.91 14.74 -6.00
N SER A 45 -21.79 15.76 -5.16
CA SER A 45 -21.00 16.97 -5.41
C SER A 45 -19.75 16.93 -4.53
N LEU A 46 -18.59 17.02 -5.15
CA LEU A 46 -17.29 16.98 -4.47
C LEU A 46 -16.62 18.35 -4.59
N THR A 47 -16.08 18.82 -3.47
CA THR A 47 -15.16 19.95 -3.45
C THR A 47 -13.76 19.43 -3.10
N TYR A 48 -12.76 19.78 -3.89
CA TYR A 48 -11.38 19.41 -3.66
C TYR A 48 -10.43 20.58 -3.95
N THR A 49 -9.24 20.54 -3.38
CA THR A 49 -8.13 21.42 -3.78
C THR A 49 -7.23 20.66 -4.75
N ASP A 50 -6.84 21.32 -5.82
CA ASP A 50 -5.89 20.78 -6.81
C ASP A 50 -4.42 20.97 -6.38
N ALA A 51 -3.50 20.63 -7.28
CA ALA A 51 -2.06 20.76 -7.07
C ALA A 51 -1.59 22.20 -6.84
N GLU A 52 -2.31 23.18 -7.37
CA GLU A 52 -2.08 24.63 -7.23
C GLU A 52 -2.79 25.23 -6.01
N ASN A 53 -3.40 24.39 -5.15
CA ASN A 53 -4.22 24.78 -4.01
C ASN A 53 -5.48 25.60 -4.38
N GLN A 54 -5.99 25.44 -5.60
CA GLN A 54 -7.24 26.06 -6.02
C GLN A 54 -8.42 25.17 -5.65
N SER A 55 -9.53 25.79 -5.23
CA SER A 55 -10.77 25.06 -4.93
C SER A 55 -11.47 24.69 -6.22
N CYS A 56 -11.69 23.41 -6.43
CA CYS A 56 -12.34 22.84 -7.61
C CYS A 56 -13.61 22.08 -7.20
N HIS A 57 -14.57 21.98 -8.12
CA HIS A 57 -15.83 21.26 -7.93
C HIS A 57 -16.02 20.20 -9.02
N LEU A 58 -16.56 19.05 -8.63
CA LEU A 58 -16.89 17.95 -9.50
C LEU A 58 -18.22 17.33 -9.09
N THR A 59 -19.06 16.98 -10.04
CA THR A 59 -20.26 16.17 -9.82
C THR A 59 -20.06 14.79 -10.43
N THR A 60 -20.59 13.75 -9.78
CA THR A 60 -20.50 12.36 -10.27
C THR A 60 -21.73 11.57 -9.85
N ASP A 61 -22.10 10.58 -10.67
CA ASP A 61 -23.21 9.68 -10.36
C ASP A 61 -22.85 8.69 -9.26
N TYR A 62 -21.62 8.21 -9.22
CA TYR A 62 -21.14 7.20 -8.27
C TYR A 62 -19.86 7.66 -7.59
N LEU A 63 -19.70 7.28 -6.33
CA LEU A 63 -18.49 7.58 -5.55
C LEU A 63 -17.90 6.28 -4.99
N ILE A 64 -16.65 5.99 -5.37
CA ILE A 64 -15.87 4.89 -4.82
C ILE A 64 -14.80 5.45 -3.88
N ASN A 65 -14.88 5.08 -2.64
CA ASN A 65 -13.91 5.44 -1.62
C ASN A 65 -12.82 4.37 -1.54
N ALA A 66 -11.64 4.68 -2.07
CA ALA A 66 -10.44 3.84 -1.99
C ALA A 66 -9.28 4.58 -1.29
N SER A 67 -9.61 5.44 -0.31
CA SER A 67 -8.68 6.37 0.35
C SER A 67 -7.72 5.72 1.36
N GLY A 68 -7.66 4.39 1.40
CA GLY A 68 -6.76 3.66 2.29
C GLY A 68 -7.01 4.00 3.76
N PHE A 69 -5.98 4.43 4.49
CA PHE A 69 -6.14 4.73 5.91
C PHE A 69 -6.97 6.00 6.21
N GLU A 70 -7.30 6.80 5.20
CA GLU A 70 -8.18 7.96 5.31
C GLU A 70 -9.64 7.66 4.87
N THR A 71 -10.00 6.40 4.66
CA THR A 71 -11.36 5.97 4.29
C THR A 71 -12.44 6.54 5.21
N GLY A 72 -12.17 6.63 6.51
CA GLY A 72 -13.11 7.19 7.49
C GLY A 72 -13.43 8.68 7.28
N ILE A 73 -12.52 9.46 6.70
CA ILE A 73 -12.77 10.88 6.38
C ILE A 73 -13.87 11.00 5.34
N VAL A 74 -13.81 10.19 4.28
CA VAL A 74 -14.83 10.20 3.24
C VAL A 74 -16.17 9.66 3.77
N ASP A 75 -16.13 8.63 4.63
CA ASP A 75 -17.34 8.14 5.32
C ASP A 75 -18.02 9.23 6.15
N ASP A 76 -17.24 10.04 6.86
CA ASP A 76 -17.79 11.15 7.64
C ASP A 76 -18.42 12.22 6.73
N PHE A 77 -17.82 12.52 5.58
CA PHE A 77 -18.40 13.45 4.60
C PHE A 77 -19.71 12.95 4.01
N VAL A 78 -19.82 11.67 3.67
CA VAL A 78 -21.06 11.10 3.11
C VAL A 78 -22.07 10.71 4.17
N GLY A 79 -21.77 10.89 5.46
CA GLY A 79 -22.67 10.53 6.57
C GLY A 79 -22.81 9.02 6.80
N SER A 80 -21.89 8.21 6.27
CA SER A 80 -21.94 6.75 6.38
C SER A 80 -20.94 6.24 7.40
N LYS A 81 -21.25 6.40 8.68
CA LYS A 81 -20.34 6.01 9.77
C LYS A 81 -20.15 4.52 9.88
N GLN A 82 -18.90 4.09 9.97
CA GLN A 82 -18.51 2.71 10.24
C GLN A 82 -17.36 2.63 11.24
N GLN A 83 -17.41 1.59 12.08
CA GLN A 83 -16.30 1.29 12.98
C GLN A 83 -15.15 0.68 12.20
N ARG A 84 -13.93 1.18 12.45
CA ARG A 84 -12.70 0.68 11.82
C ARG A 84 -11.47 0.91 12.68
N LEU A 85 -10.41 0.23 12.33
CA LEU A 85 -9.09 0.42 12.86
C LEU A 85 -8.18 1.02 11.79
N VAL A 86 -7.16 1.73 12.24
CA VAL A 86 -5.99 2.09 11.43
C VAL A 86 -4.74 1.66 12.17
N GLU A 87 -3.83 1.01 11.46
CA GLU A 87 -2.56 0.56 12.02
C GLU A 87 -1.38 1.10 11.23
N PHE A 88 -0.52 1.88 11.90
CA PHE A 88 0.74 2.34 11.34
C PHE A 88 1.77 1.21 11.37
N LYS A 89 2.45 0.99 10.24
CA LYS A 89 3.47 -0.05 10.07
C LYS A 89 4.67 0.48 9.29
N ALA A 90 5.81 -0.18 9.49
CA ALA A 90 7.00 0.05 8.67
C ALA A 90 7.71 -1.27 8.33
N ALA A 91 8.34 -1.30 7.17
CA ALA A 91 9.24 -2.34 6.71
C ALA A 91 10.59 -1.71 6.36
N TYR A 92 11.67 -2.40 6.62
CA TYR A 92 13.01 -1.81 6.55
C TYR A 92 13.77 -2.32 5.34
N VAL A 93 14.40 -1.39 4.63
CA VAL A 93 15.19 -1.68 3.44
C VAL A 93 16.65 -1.89 3.85
N THR A 94 17.22 -3.01 3.45
CA THR A 94 18.59 -3.42 3.77
C THR A 94 19.33 -3.83 2.51
N GLU A 95 20.66 -3.73 2.55
CA GLU A 95 21.56 -4.31 1.58
C GLU A 95 22.33 -5.45 2.22
N TRP A 96 22.39 -6.58 1.55
CA TRP A 96 23.12 -7.74 2.04
C TRP A 96 24.18 -8.19 1.06
N PRO A 97 25.44 -7.69 1.22
CA PRO A 97 26.54 -7.94 0.27
C PRO A 97 26.84 -9.43 0.05
N TYR A 98 26.67 -10.25 1.09
CA TYR A 98 26.88 -11.70 1.01
C TYR A 98 26.02 -12.36 -0.09
N SER A 99 24.80 -11.92 -0.28
CA SER A 99 23.92 -12.51 -1.31
C SER A 99 24.40 -12.18 -2.73
N GLN A 100 25.01 -11.01 -2.93
CA GLN A 100 25.61 -10.63 -4.21
C GLN A 100 26.87 -11.43 -4.52
N GLU A 101 27.73 -11.63 -3.51
CA GLU A 101 28.97 -12.40 -3.66
C GLU A 101 28.68 -13.88 -3.97
N CYS A 102 27.69 -14.46 -3.35
CA CYS A 102 27.29 -15.86 -3.55
C CYS A 102 26.39 -16.08 -4.78
N LYS A 103 25.92 -15.00 -5.44
CA LYS A 103 24.94 -15.07 -6.55
C LYS A 103 23.72 -15.92 -6.21
N GLU A 104 23.28 -15.88 -4.95
CA GLU A 104 22.14 -16.64 -4.47
C GLU A 104 20.85 -15.91 -4.80
N GLU A 105 19.91 -16.59 -5.45
CA GLU A 105 18.54 -16.12 -5.59
C GLU A 105 17.74 -16.54 -4.36
N TRP A 106 17.34 -15.55 -3.57
CA TRP A 106 16.53 -15.79 -2.38
C TRP A 106 15.04 -15.71 -2.72
N PRO A 107 14.23 -16.70 -2.29
CA PRO A 107 12.78 -16.56 -2.33
C PRO A 107 12.32 -15.61 -1.22
N GLU A 108 11.08 -15.14 -1.31
CA GLU A 108 10.43 -14.55 -0.15
C GLU A 108 10.26 -15.60 0.95
N VAL A 109 10.72 -15.29 2.17
CA VAL A 109 10.71 -16.22 3.30
C VAL A 109 9.94 -15.59 4.46
N ILE A 110 9.00 -16.35 5.02
CA ILE A 110 8.24 -15.95 6.20
C ILE A 110 8.48 -16.97 7.32
N PHE A 111 9.04 -16.49 8.43
CA PHE A 111 9.16 -17.24 9.68
C PHE A 111 7.95 -16.92 10.55
N HIS A 112 7.13 -17.92 10.84
CA HIS A 112 5.92 -17.72 11.63
C HIS A 112 6.24 -17.55 13.12
N GLY A 113 5.59 -16.58 13.76
CA GLY A 113 5.64 -16.32 15.19
C GLY A 113 4.43 -15.51 15.63
N PRO A 114 4.02 -15.57 16.90
CA PRO A 114 2.89 -14.81 17.40
C PRO A 114 3.13 -13.30 17.28
N ARG A 115 2.16 -12.60 16.73
CA ARG A 115 2.21 -11.14 16.56
C ARG A 115 2.38 -10.44 17.90
N GLY A 116 3.22 -9.40 17.96
CA GLY A 116 3.46 -8.58 19.13
C GLY A 116 4.36 -9.22 20.19
N THR A 117 4.79 -10.45 19.99
CA THR A 117 5.76 -11.12 20.88
C THR A 117 7.20 -10.81 20.44
N PRO A 118 8.22 -10.98 21.33
CA PRO A 118 9.62 -10.82 20.97
C PRO A 118 10.08 -11.73 19.81
N GLN A 119 9.48 -12.92 19.70
CA GLN A 119 9.75 -13.85 18.60
C GLN A 119 9.09 -13.44 17.30
N GLY A 120 7.92 -12.83 17.34
CA GLY A 120 7.16 -12.27 16.22
C GLY A 120 7.28 -12.99 14.88
N MET A 121 6.44 -12.66 13.94
CA MET A 121 6.67 -13.07 12.56
C MET A 121 7.86 -12.29 12.00
N ALA A 122 8.79 -12.96 11.29
CA ALA A 122 9.84 -12.32 10.51
C ALA A 122 9.65 -12.63 9.03
N GLN A 123 9.80 -11.63 8.17
CA GLN A 123 9.67 -11.77 6.72
C GLN A 123 10.87 -11.13 6.05
N LEU A 124 11.47 -11.88 5.13
CA LEU A 124 12.55 -11.46 4.23
C LEU A 124 11.99 -11.43 2.81
N THR A 125 11.90 -10.27 2.21
CA THR A 125 11.45 -10.09 0.82
C THR A 125 12.63 -9.62 -0.02
N PRO A 126 13.12 -10.44 -0.98
CA PRO A 126 14.24 -10.08 -1.85
C PRO A 126 13.80 -9.10 -2.93
N TYR A 127 14.72 -8.22 -3.30
CA TYR A 127 14.70 -7.36 -4.48
C TYR A 127 15.98 -7.53 -5.29
N ALA A 128 16.10 -6.81 -6.39
CA ALA A 128 17.32 -6.83 -7.18
C ALA A 128 18.55 -6.30 -6.40
N ASP A 129 19.74 -6.52 -6.93
CA ASP A 129 21.00 -5.95 -6.48
C ASP A 129 21.34 -6.19 -5.00
N GLY A 130 20.86 -7.32 -4.42
CA GLY A 130 21.13 -7.66 -3.01
C GLY A 130 20.39 -6.80 -2.00
N VAL A 131 19.32 -6.13 -2.43
CA VAL A 131 18.43 -5.37 -1.57
C VAL A 131 17.33 -6.27 -1.03
N PHE A 132 16.99 -6.11 0.26
CA PHE A 132 15.95 -6.87 0.94
C PHE A 132 15.07 -5.96 1.78
N GLN A 133 13.78 -6.31 1.83
CA GLN A 133 12.84 -5.69 2.75
C GLN A 133 12.59 -6.63 3.92
N LEU A 134 12.64 -6.07 5.12
CA LEU A 134 12.42 -6.78 6.37
C LEU A 134 11.12 -6.36 7.04
N HIS A 135 10.34 -7.34 7.45
CA HIS A 135 9.28 -7.18 8.44
C HIS A 135 9.60 -7.98 9.70
N GLY A 136 9.20 -7.47 10.85
CA GLY A 136 9.21 -8.22 12.09
C GLY A 136 8.04 -7.75 12.95
N MET A 137 7.01 -8.58 13.09
CA MET A 137 5.74 -8.20 13.74
C MET A 137 5.87 -8.02 15.26
N THR A 138 6.85 -7.23 15.65
CA THR A 138 7.11 -6.76 17.01
C THR A 138 7.04 -5.23 17.08
N GLU A 139 6.82 -4.66 18.26
CA GLU A 139 6.77 -3.20 18.47
C GLU A 139 8.11 -2.50 18.19
N GLY A 140 9.22 -3.21 18.32
CA GLY A 140 10.56 -2.69 18.03
C GLY A 140 10.88 -2.59 16.55
N ILE A 141 10.11 -3.25 15.69
CA ILE A 141 10.38 -3.35 14.24
C ILE A 141 9.20 -2.79 13.44
N THR A 142 8.27 -3.63 13.02
CA THR A 142 7.16 -3.23 12.13
C THR A 142 6.02 -2.53 12.86
N LEU A 143 5.73 -2.92 14.09
CA LEU A 143 4.67 -2.32 14.92
C LEU A 143 5.19 -1.13 15.73
N PHE A 144 4.25 -0.29 16.15
CA PHE A 144 4.55 0.91 16.93
C PHE A 144 3.60 1.02 18.11
N GLU A 145 4.14 1.41 19.25
CA GLU A 145 3.34 1.76 20.42
C GLU A 145 2.33 2.86 20.08
N GLY A 146 1.05 2.58 20.31
CA GLY A 146 -0.07 3.46 19.91
C GLY A 146 -0.28 3.54 18.40
N GLY A 147 0.33 2.63 17.61
CA GLY A 147 0.17 2.60 16.15
C GLY A 147 -1.13 1.97 15.68
N LEU A 148 -1.83 1.22 16.54
CA LEU A 148 -3.17 0.69 16.27
C LEU A 148 -4.19 1.57 16.98
N VAL A 149 -5.08 2.21 16.23
CA VAL A 149 -6.09 3.14 16.72
C VAL A 149 -7.47 2.80 16.16
N SER A 150 -8.49 3.10 16.93
CA SER A 150 -9.90 2.86 16.55
C SER A 150 -10.61 4.16 16.20
N SER A 151 -11.62 4.07 15.36
CA SER A 151 -12.61 5.13 15.17
C SER A 151 -13.41 5.36 16.46
N SER A 152 -14.06 6.52 16.55
CA SER A 152 -14.92 6.90 17.67
C SER A 152 -16.41 6.81 17.29
N THR A 153 -17.28 7.13 18.24
CA THR A 153 -18.72 7.29 17.97
C THR A 153 -19.01 8.51 17.10
N ASP A 154 -18.13 9.51 17.11
CA ASP A 154 -18.34 10.79 16.43
C ASP A 154 -17.74 10.82 15.04
N SER A 155 -16.71 10.01 14.77
CA SER A 155 -16.00 9.96 13.50
C SER A 155 -15.61 8.53 13.12
N SER A 156 -15.80 8.19 11.85
CA SER A 156 -15.31 6.95 11.26
C SER A 156 -13.80 6.93 11.07
N GLN A 157 -13.13 8.09 11.20
CA GLN A 157 -11.69 8.22 11.00
C GLN A 157 -10.90 7.97 12.29
N PRO A 158 -10.15 6.87 12.41
CA PRO A 158 -9.20 6.67 13.50
C PRO A 158 -8.10 7.72 13.46
N GLN A 159 -7.78 8.30 14.61
CA GLN A 159 -6.78 9.35 14.71
C GLN A 159 -5.42 8.77 15.13
N LEU A 160 -4.48 8.70 14.20
CA LEU A 160 -3.10 8.33 14.52
C LEU A 160 -2.46 9.36 15.45
N PRO A 161 -1.64 8.92 16.43
CA PRO A 161 -0.84 9.84 17.24
C PRO A 161 0.01 10.77 16.36
N SER A 162 0.12 12.03 16.75
CA SER A 162 0.84 13.06 15.99
C SER A 162 2.27 12.65 15.65
N LYS A 163 2.95 11.90 16.53
CA LYS A 163 4.30 11.35 16.28
C LYS A 163 4.37 10.41 15.07
N LEU A 164 3.29 9.64 14.81
CA LEU A 164 3.20 8.71 13.69
C LEU A 164 2.71 9.41 12.43
N LEU A 165 1.72 10.29 12.56
CA LEU A 165 1.25 11.11 11.45
C LEU A 165 2.37 11.97 10.88
N LYS A 166 3.22 12.57 11.73
CA LYS A 166 4.41 13.32 11.31
C LYS A 166 5.37 12.47 10.47
N LYS A 167 5.53 11.16 10.78
CA LYS A 167 6.34 10.28 9.95
C LYS A 167 5.80 10.10 8.54
N ILE A 168 4.47 10.04 8.39
CA ILE A 168 3.82 9.96 7.07
C ILE A 168 4.05 11.24 6.27
N VAL A 169 3.93 12.41 6.90
CA VAL A 169 4.00 13.70 6.22
C VAL A 169 5.44 14.16 5.97
N SER A 170 6.32 14.00 6.99
CA SER A 170 7.67 14.61 7.00
C SER A 170 8.80 13.59 6.93
N GLY A 171 8.49 12.28 6.92
CA GLY A 171 9.50 11.23 6.91
C GLY A 171 10.11 10.92 8.29
N TRP A 172 11.27 10.27 8.26
CA TRP A 172 11.95 9.71 9.42
C TRP A 172 13.26 10.44 9.70
N SER A 173 13.66 10.52 10.97
CA SER A 173 15.03 10.92 11.29
C SER A 173 16.01 9.77 11.00
N GLU A 174 17.23 10.11 10.61
CA GLU A 174 18.30 9.12 10.33
C GLU A 174 18.55 8.22 11.54
N GLU A 175 18.57 8.79 12.75
CA GLU A 175 18.75 8.03 14.00
C GLU A 175 17.67 6.95 14.20
N GLN A 176 16.39 7.30 13.95
CA GLN A 176 15.29 6.34 14.09
C GLN A 176 15.31 5.29 12.99
N LEU A 177 15.68 5.69 11.79
CA LEU A 177 15.86 4.79 10.65
C LEU A 177 16.93 3.75 10.99
N GLU A 178 18.13 4.20 11.37
CA GLU A 178 19.26 3.33 11.72
C GLU A 178 18.90 2.38 12.86
N LEU A 179 18.36 2.91 13.97
CA LEU A 179 18.00 2.13 15.15
C LEU A 179 17.03 0.99 14.80
N ARG A 180 15.96 1.28 14.08
CA ARG A 180 14.92 0.29 13.79
C ARG A 180 15.34 -0.69 12.70
N THR A 181 16.10 -0.23 11.70
CA THR A 181 16.66 -1.14 10.68
C THR A 181 17.65 -2.11 11.29
N ARG A 182 18.52 -1.66 12.22
CA ARG A 182 19.42 -2.55 12.98
C ARG A 182 18.67 -3.54 13.83
N ALA A 183 17.57 -3.14 14.46
CA ALA A 183 16.72 -4.05 15.21
C ALA A 183 16.12 -5.15 14.30
N ALA A 184 15.68 -4.78 13.10
CA ALA A 184 15.16 -5.72 12.10
C ALA A 184 16.25 -6.69 11.60
N ILE A 185 17.47 -6.21 11.32
CA ILE A 185 18.62 -7.05 10.96
C ILE A 185 18.94 -8.03 12.09
N THR A 186 19.02 -7.55 13.33
CA THR A 186 19.30 -8.40 14.50
C THR A 186 18.23 -9.48 14.67
N HIS A 187 16.96 -9.16 14.49
CA HIS A 187 15.87 -10.11 14.55
C HIS A 187 15.96 -11.17 13.42
N MET A 188 16.19 -10.74 12.20
CA MET A 188 16.34 -11.65 11.06
C MET A 188 17.55 -12.57 11.22
N SER A 189 18.63 -12.09 11.82
CA SER A 189 19.86 -12.86 12.08
C SER A 189 19.66 -14.04 13.04
N GLN A 190 18.56 -14.07 13.79
CA GLN A 190 18.19 -15.22 14.63
C GLN A 190 17.75 -16.42 13.77
N PHE A 191 17.24 -16.16 12.56
CA PHE A 191 16.78 -17.17 11.61
C PHE A 191 17.82 -17.45 10.52
N ILE A 192 18.50 -16.39 10.05
CA ILE A 192 19.54 -16.44 9.02
C ILE A 192 20.80 -15.79 9.61
N PRO A 193 21.70 -16.55 10.28
CA PRO A 193 22.84 -15.97 11.01
C PRO A 193 23.77 -15.09 10.16
N SER A 194 23.99 -15.45 8.87
CA SER A 194 24.80 -14.67 7.95
C SER A 194 24.20 -13.29 7.63
N PHE A 195 22.89 -13.09 7.83
CA PHE A 195 22.23 -11.80 7.63
C PHE A 195 22.69 -10.72 8.61
N SER A 196 23.43 -11.10 9.66
CA SER A 196 24.07 -10.14 10.59
C SER A 196 25.05 -9.18 9.90
N SER A 197 25.54 -9.52 8.71
CA SER A 197 26.41 -8.65 7.89
C SER A 197 25.63 -7.63 7.04
N ALA A 198 24.30 -7.67 7.02
CA ALA A 198 23.49 -6.73 6.26
C ALA A 198 23.64 -5.29 6.77
N LEU A 199 23.49 -4.36 5.84
CA LEU A 199 23.60 -2.92 6.07
C LEU A 199 22.24 -2.24 5.92
N VAL A 200 22.14 -1.01 6.42
CA VAL A 200 20.97 -0.16 6.16
C VAL A 200 21.02 0.26 4.69
N GLY A 201 20.01 -0.16 3.91
CA GLY A 201 19.94 0.04 2.45
C GLY A 201 19.12 1.26 2.01
N GLY A 202 18.44 1.93 2.95
CA GLY A 202 17.62 3.09 2.63
C GLY A 202 16.55 3.37 3.67
N LYS A 203 15.70 4.38 3.38
CA LYS A 203 14.58 4.70 4.26
C LYS A 203 13.54 3.56 4.27
N PRO A 204 12.77 3.41 5.36
CA PRO A 204 11.76 2.35 5.44
C PRO A 204 10.61 2.60 4.45
N LEU A 205 9.99 1.52 4.00
CA LEU A 205 8.65 1.53 3.42
C LEU A 205 7.66 1.58 4.58
N PHE A 206 6.83 2.60 4.64
CA PHE A 206 5.93 2.81 5.76
C PHE A 206 4.60 3.40 5.34
N GLY A 207 3.60 3.21 6.17
CA GLY A 207 2.26 3.75 5.96
C GLY A 207 1.31 3.32 7.06
N ALA A 208 0.05 3.66 6.88
CA ALA A 208 -1.00 3.21 7.75
C ALA A 208 -1.98 2.35 6.95
N GLN A 209 -2.40 1.25 7.55
CA GLN A 209 -3.33 0.29 6.97
C GLN A 209 -4.70 0.47 7.61
N GLN A 210 -5.73 0.66 6.79
CA GLN A 210 -7.11 0.62 7.23
C GLN A 210 -7.55 -0.84 7.40
N ILE A 211 -8.34 -1.11 8.45
CA ILE A 211 -8.91 -2.41 8.79
C ILE A 211 -10.38 -2.17 9.14
N PRO A 212 -11.35 -2.70 8.38
CA PRO A 212 -12.76 -2.56 8.71
C PRO A 212 -13.13 -3.35 9.98
N GLY A 213 -14.06 -2.80 10.77
CA GLY A 213 -14.49 -3.39 12.03
C GLY A 213 -13.48 -3.24 13.15
N THR A 214 -13.42 -4.22 14.05
CA THR A 214 -12.64 -4.17 15.31
C THR A 214 -11.59 -5.26 15.45
N ASP A 215 -11.47 -6.16 14.48
CA ASP A 215 -10.50 -7.25 14.52
C ASP A 215 -9.17 -6.85 13.89
N PRO A 216 -8.12 -6.60 14.68
CA PRO A 216 -6.82 -6.21 14.15
C PRO A 216 -6.10 -7.33 13.40
N SER A 217 -6.63 -8.56 13.43
CA SER A 217 -6.06 -9.70 12.70
C SER A 217 -6.61 -9.85 11.29
N LEU A 218 -7.65 -9.09 10.92
CA LEU A 218 -8.25 -9.12 9.59
C LEU A 218 -7.21 -8.78 8.51
N ARG A 219 -7.10 -9.63 7.48
CA ARG A 219 -6.09 -9.53 6.43
C ARG A 219 -6.65 -9.38 5.03
N ALA A 220 -7.93 -9.61 4.85
CA ALA A 220 -8.65 -9.41 3.62
C ALA A 220 -10.04 -8.92 3.94
N SER A 221 -10.53 -8.00 3.17
CA SER A 221 -11.87 -7.48 3.27
C SER A 221 -12.46 -7.30 1.88
N ASP A 222 -13.68 -6.88 1.84
CA ASP A 222 -14.49 -6.82 0.64
C ASP A 222 -14.96 -5.39 0.36
N VAL A 223 -15.73 -5.22 -0.70
CA VAL A 223 -16.47 -4.00 -0.98
C VAL A 223 -17.65 -3.91 -0.04
N SER A 224 -17.88 -2.76 0.56
CA SER A 224 -19.11 -2.44 1.27
C SER A 224 -19.85 -1.30 0.58
N PHE A 225 -21.14 -1.50 0.36
CA PHE A 225 -22.02 -0.52 -0.26
C PHE A 225 -22.85 0.21 0.80
N CYS A 226 -23.11 1.49 0.57
CA CYS A 226 -24.00 2.28 1.39
C CYS A 226 -24.92 3.13 0.52
N GLY A 227 -26.20 2.84 0.56
CA GLY A 227 -27.13 3.37 -0.44
C GLY A 227 -26.78 2.88 -1.85
N ASP A 228 -27.34 3.55 -2.85
CA ASP A 228 -27.28 3.08 -4.24
C ASP A 228 -26.02 3.54 -5.00
N ARG A 229 -25.27 4.52 -4.48
CA ARG A 229 -24.27 5.23 -5.25
C ARG A 229 -22.94 5.47 -4.51
N TYR A 230 -22.73 4.81 -3.37
CA TYR A 230 -21.49 4.89 -2.61
C TYR A 230 -20.95 3.50 -2.28
N ALA A 231 -19.68 3.28 -2.58
CA ALA A 231 -18.96 2.06 -2.24
C ALA A 231 -17.62 2.36 -1.56
N ARG A 232 -17.21 1.50 -0.63
CA ARG A 232 -15.87 1.49 -0.02
C ARG A 232 -15.12 0.27 -0.50
N LEU A 233 -13.91 0.47 -0.93
CA LEU A 233 -12.96 -0.61 -1.19
C LEU A 233 -12.12 -0.83 0.07
N GLU A 234 -12.57 -1.73 0.91
CA GLU A 234 -11.90 -2.07 2.18
C GLU A 234 -10.88 -3.19 1.96
N VAL A 235 -10.01 -2.99 0.97
CA VAL A 235 -9.01 -3.97 0.55
C VAL A 235 -7.73 -3.76 1.33
N VAL A 236 -7.32 -4.77 2.08
CA VAL A 236 -6.07 -4.78 2.84
C VAL A 236 -4.88 -5.34 2.03
N LYS A 237 -5.14 -5.91 0.85
CA LYS A 237 -4.12 -6.49 -0.04
C LYS A 237 -4.38 -6.13 -1.50
N ALA A 238 -3.31 -5.90 -2.25
CA ALA A 238 -3.39 -5.63 -3.69
C ALA A 238 -4.05 -6.80 -4.48
N SER A 239 -3.87 -8.04 -4.03
CA SER A 239 -4.43 -9.24 -4.66
C SER A 239 -5.96 -9.31 -4.68
N SER A 240 -6.67 -8.58 -3.82
CA SER A 240 -8.14 -8.53 -3.80
C SER A 240 -8.73 -7.37 -4.60
N THR A 241 -7.91 -6.55 -5.25
CA THR A 241 -8.39 -5.34 -5.94
C THR A 241 -9.26 -5.66 -7.16
N LEU A 242 -8.92 -6.69 -7.94
CA LEU A 242 -9.69 -7.08 -9.13
C LEU A 242 -11.07 -7.61 -8.75
N GLU A 243 -11.14 -8.49 -7.75
CA GLU A 243 -12.40 -9.01 -7.23
C GLU A 243 -13.29 -7.88 -6.69
N ALA A 244 -12.70 -6.90 -5.99
CA ALA A 244 -13.42 -5.74 -5.49
C ALA A 244 -13.98 -4.86 -6.64
N ALA A 245 -13.20 -4.64 -7.70
CA ALA A 245 -13.65 -3.90 -8.87
C ALA A 245 -14.81 -4.62 -9.59
N GLN A 246 -14.72 -5.94 -9.73
CA GLN A 246 -15.78 -6.75 -10.33
C GLN A 246 -17.09 -6.65 -9.52
N LYS A 247 -17.03 -6.77 -8.19
CA LYS A 247 -18.20 -6.62 -7.32
C LYS A 247 -18.88 -5.24 -7.47
N VAL A 248 -18.10 -4.17 -7.63
CA VAL A 248 -18.66 -2.84 -7.89
C VAL A 248 -19.37 -2.80 -9.24
N ALA A 249 -18.76 -3.34 -10.29
CA ALA A 249 -19.33 -3.38 -11.63
C ALA A 249 -20.63 -4.21 -11.67
N GLU A 250 -20.66 -5.36 -11.05
CA GLU A 250 -21.84 -6.21 -10.94
C GLU A 250 -22.98 -5.51 -10.18
N HIS A 251 -22.65 -4.86 -9.07
CA HIS A 251 -23.65 -4.22 -8.21
C HIS A 251 -24.30 -2.98 -8.86
N TRP A 252 -23.53 -2.16 -9.56
CA TRP A 252 -24.04 -0.88 -10.10
C TRP A 252 -24.47 -0.94 -11.55
N PHE A 253 -23.91 -1.86 -12.35
CA PHE A 253 -24.10 -1.85 -13.80
C PHE A 253 -24.68 -3.16 -14.35
N ASP A 254 -25.04 -4.10 -13.46
CA ASP A 254 -25.62 -5.41 -13.83
C ASP A 254 -24.75 -6.16 -14.88
N VAL A 255 -23.43 -5.98 -14.79
CA VAL A 255 -22.48 -6.64 -15.67
C VAL A 255 -22.32 -8.08 -15.19
N ALA A 256 -23.21 -8.96 -15.66
CA ALA A 256 -23.23 -10.39 -15.29
C ALA A 256 -22.16 -11.22 -16.00
N GLU A 257 -21.47 -10.66 -16.98
CA GLU A 257 -20.36 -11.36 -17.66
C GLU A 257 -19.10 -11.20 -16.86
N SER A 258 -18.51 -12.33 -16.45
CA SER A 258 -17.16 -12.36 -15.95
C SER A 258 -16.23 -11.78 -17.02
N VAL A 259 -15.81 -10.55 -16.85
CA VAL A 259 -14.72 -9.97 -17.65
C VAL A 259 -13.53 -10.91 -17.49
N SER A 260 -13.01 -11.47 -18.57
CA SER A 260 -11.86 -12.37 -18.47
C SER A 260 -10.65 -11.59 -17.96
N ILE A 261 -9.73 -12.27 -17.30
CA ILE A 261 -8.48 -11.62 -16.85
C ILE A 261 -7.75 -11.01 -18.07
N GLU A 262 -7.83 -11.65 -19.23
CA GLU A 262 -7.25 -11.14 -20.48
C GLU A 262 -7.91 -9.82 -20.90
N ASP A 263 -9.22 -9.67 -20.78
CA ASP A 263 -9.93 -8.44 -21.13
C ASP A 263 -9.61 -7.29 -20.16
N ILE A 264 -9.57 -7.58 -18.87
CA ILE A 264 -9.16 -6.60 -17.84
C ILE A 264 -7.73 -6.13 -18.08
N HIS A 265 -6.85 -7.03 -18.53
CA HIS A 265 -5.43 -6.77 -18.68
C HIS A 265 -5.01 -6.33 -20.09
N SER A 266 -5.91 -6.22 -21.06
CA SER A 266 -5.55 -5.94 -22.45
C SER A 266 -4.69 -4.67 -22.60
N VAL A 267 -5.04 -3.58 -21.91
CA VAL A 267 -4.26 -2.33 -21.89
C VAL A 267 -2.94 -2.51 -21.15
N THR A 268 -2.97 -3.17 -20.01
CA THR A 268 -1.76 -3.44 -19.21
C THR A 268 -0.78 -4.36 -19.95
N MET A 269 -1.29 -5.37 -20.65
CA MET A 269 -0.48 -6.29 -21.46
C MET A 269 0.13 -5.62 -22.69
N SER A 270 -0.42 -4.50 -23.16
CA SER A 270 0.14 -3.71 -24.25
C SER A 270 1.29 -2.80 -23.82
N LEU A 271 1.51 -2.62 -22.52
CA LEU A 271 2.60 -1.80 -22.00
C LEU A 271 3.97 -2.47 -22.22
N ASN A 272 4.94 -1.65 -22.61
CA ASN A 272 6.31 -2.12 -22.70
C ASN A 272 6.91 -2.31 -21.29
N LEU A 273 7.54 -3.44 -21.03
CA LEU A 273 8.16 -3.74 -19.74
C LEU A 273 9.28 -2.74 -19.37
N SER A 274 10.01 -2.23 -20.36
CA SER A 274 11.04 -1.20 -20.11
C SER A 274 10.42 0.14 -19.70
N ASP A 275 9.26 0.51 -20.23
CA ASP A 275 8.58 1.74 -19.84
C ASP A 275 8.06 1.64 -18.40
N ILE A 276 7.52 0.47 -18.02
CA ILE A 276 7.12 0.19 -16.64
C ILE A 276 8.31 0.29 -15.70
N GLU A 277 9.45 -0.30 -16.05
CA GLU A 277 10.65 -0.27 -15.22
C GLU A 277 11.20 1.14 -15.10
N ASN A 278 11.36 1.86 -16.20
CA ASN A 278 11.83 3.24 -16.18
C ASN A 278 10.93 4.13 -15.30
N ARG A 279 9.60 4.03 -15.48
CA ARG A 279 8.68 4.81 -14.63
C ARG A 279 8.75 4.39 -13.16
N ALA A 280 8.93 3.11 -12.86
CA ALA A 280 9.11 2.62 -11.50
C ALA A 280 10.42 3.14 -10.87
N ILE A 281 11.51 3.20 -11.64
CA ILE A 281 12.79 3.80 -11.22
C ILE A 281 12.60 5.28 -10.91
N ASP A 282 11.95 6.04 -11.80
CA ASP A 282 11.64 7.46 -11.55
C ASP A 282 10.89 7.63 -10.21
N LEU A 283 9.88 6.79 -9.95
CA LEU A 283 9.12 6.82 -8.70
C LEU A 283 9.97 6.48 -7.47
N THR A 284 10.95 5.59 -7.58
CA THR A 284 11.88 5.33 -6.47
C THR A 284 12.77 6.52 -6.20
N GLN A 285 13.32 7.14 -7.24
CA GLN A 285 14.18 8.32 -7.14
C GLN A 285 13.43 9.53 -6.58
N GLU A 286 12.24 9.85 -7.12
CA GLU A 286 11.37 10.93 -6.63
C GLU A 286 11.08 10.80 -5.12
N ARG A 287 11.00 9.57 -4.63
CA ARG A 287 10.72 9.25 -3.23
C ARG A 287 11.96 8.95 -2.39
N GLY A 288 13.16 8.97 -2.99
CA GLY A 288 14.43 8.69 -2.30
C GLY A 288 14.57 7.25 -1.81
N TYR A 289 14.13 6.28 -2.61
CA TYR A 289 14.34 4.85 -2.40
C TYR A 289 15.39 4.29 -3.36
N PRO A 290 16.03 3.16 -3.02
CA PRO A 290 16.92 2.47 -3.95
C PRO A 290 16.18 2.00 -5.21
N GLU A 291 16.82 2.14 -6.39
CA GLU A 291 16.27 1.67 -7.67
C GLU A 291 16.00 0.17 -7.70
N ALA A 292 16.74 -0.59 -6.92
CA ALA A 292 16.53 -2.04 -6.76
C ALA A 292 15.08 -2.41 -6.41
N LEU A 293 14.34 -1.53 -5.71
CA LEU A 293 12.92 -1.75 -5.39
C LEU A 293 12.01 -1.66 -6.62
N ALA A 294 12.48 -1.11 -7.73
CA ALA A 294 11.76 -1.00 -8.99
C ALA A 294 12.10 -2.12 -9.99
N LYS A 295 13.24 -2.81 -9.80
CA LYS A 295 13.74 -3.84 -10.70
C LYS A 295 13.14 -5.21 -10.37
N VAL A 296 13.17 -6.12 -11.34
CA VAL A 296 12.83 -7.53 -11.14
C VAL A 296 14.11 -8.29 -10.82
N SER A 297 14.11 -9.09 -9.73
CA SER A 297 15.22 -10.00 -9.42
C SER A 297 15.31 -11.11 -10.47
N GLY A 298 16.54 -11.45 -10.91
CA GLY A 298 16.78 -12.56 -11.84
C GLY A 298 16.59 -12.26 -13.34
N GLN A 299 16.30 -11.02 -13.74
CA GLN A 299 16.42 -10.64 -15.15
C GLN A 299 17.83 -10.06 -15.41
N ASP A 300 18.75 -10.91 -15.88
CA ASP A 300 19.88 -10.42 -16.63
C ASP A 300 19.31 -9.72 -17.86
N HIS A 301 19.57 -8.43 -18.00
CA HIS A 301 19.25 -7.66 -19.21
C HIS A 301 20.04 -8.26 -20.38
N ALA A 302 19.38 -9.12 -21.16
CA ALA A 302 19.91 -9.66 -22.40
C ALA A 302 19.72 -8.66 -23.55
#